data_980bae415eca596d21ab11ca1a702c48
#
_entry.id   980bae415eca596d21ab11ca1a702c48
#
_cell.length_a   1.000
_cell.length_b   1.000
_cell.length_c   1.000
_cell.angle_alpha   90.00
_cell.angle_beta   90.00
_cell.angle_gamma   90.00
#
_symmetry.space_group_name_H-M   'P 1'
#
loop_
_entity.id
_entity.type
_entity.pdbx_description
1 polymer ?
#
loop_
_entity_poly.entity_id
_entity_poly.type
_entity_poly.pdbx_seq_one_letter_code
_entity_poly.pdbx_strand_id
1 'polypeptide(L)'
;MSFMPYVAPEQMMKDRSEYAHKGIARGRSVIGLEYADGLLFIAENPSASLHKISEIYDRIAFAGVGKYSEFEDLRIAGIRLADLRGFSYGREDVKARDLANAYSQALSTIFTQQMKPYEVEILVGEVDGDASGTAIYHILFDGSVTDEHGFVAVGGHEEDLTGSLRDRFQSGWDLATAVQTAAEVLGSPDGRTIEAGSIEAGVLDRTRTQRRKFRRLEEPEIAQLLEG
;
A
#
# COMPACT_ATOMS: atom_id res chain seq x y z
N MET A 1 -42.49 -16.16 16.20
CA MET A 1 -41.66 -15.02 16.61
C MET A 1 -40.20 -15.49 16.52
N SER A 2 -39.45 -15.02 15.55
CA SER A 2 -38.02 -15.37 15.43
C SER A 2 -37.28 -14.52 16.46
N PHE A 3 -36.76 -15.15 17.51
CA PHE A 3 -35.81 -14.48 18.42
C PHE A 3 -34.53 -14.24 17.63
N MET A 4 -34.26 -13.01 17.18
CA MET A 4 -32.92 -12.62 16.83
C MET A 4 -32.10 -12.61 18.12
N PRO A 5 -31.02 -13.42 18.22
CA PRO A 5 -30.17 -13.36 19.39
C PRO A 5 -29.54 -11.96 19.46
N TYR A 6 -29.64 -11.34 20.62
CA TYR A 6 -28.98 -10.06 20.88
C TYR A 6 -27.47 -10.30 20.91
N VAL A 7 -26.76 -9.70 19.97
CA VAL A 7 -25.29 -9.68 19.97
C VAL A 7 -24.85 -8.33 20.52
N ALA A 8 -23.99 -8.34 21.54
CA ALA A 8 -23.47 -7.11 22.09
C ALA A 8 -22.66 -6.33 21.02
N PRO A 9 -22.78 -4.99 20.97
CA PRO A 9 -22.05 -4.18 19.97
C PRO A 9 -20.55 -4.45 19.92
N GLU A 10 -19.92 -4.66 21.06
CA GLU A 10 -18.50 -5.01 21.17
C GLU A 10 -18.16 -6.33 20.46
N GLN A 11 -19.00 -7.35 20.66
CA GLN A 11 -18.81 -8.65 20.02
C GLN A 11 -19.00 -8.53 18.50
N MET A 12 -20.00 -7.77 18.06
CA MET A 12 -20.22 -7.52 16.63
C MET A 12 -19.02 -6.82 15.98
N MET A 13 -18.44 -5.81 16.63
CA MET A 13 -17.26 -5.12 16.10
C MET A 13 -16.02 -6.03 16.08
N LYS A 14 -15.85 -6.87 17.09
CA LYS A 14 -14.79 -7.87 17.13
C LYS A 14 -14.93 -8.88 15.99
N ASP A 15 -16.11 -9.43 15.77
CA ASP A 15 -16.38 -10.38 14.70
C ASP A 15 -16.10 -9.78 13.31
N ARG A 16 -16.45 -8.50 13.12
CA ARG A 16 -16.18 -7.75 11.88
C ARG A 16 -14.69 -7.56 11.66
N SER A 17 -13.96 -7.18 12.70
CA SER A 17 -12.50 -7.00 12.65
C SER A 17 -11.81 -8.34 12.32
N GLU A 18 -12.17 -9.42 13.00
CA GLU A 18 -11.62 -10.76 12.73
C GLU A 18 -11.93 -11.23 11.30
N TYR A 19 -13.12 -10.92 10.79
CA TYR A 19 -13.50 -11.23 9.42
C TYR A 19 -12.60 -10.51 8.41
N ALA A 20 -12.41 -9.19 8.57
CA ALA A 20 -11.57 -8.38 7.71
C ALA A 20 -10.11 -8.86 7.73
N HIS A 21 -9.53 -9.04 8.92
CA HIS A 21 -8.18 -9.55 9.09
C HIS A 21 -7.95 -10.91 8.42
N LYS A 22 -8.89 -11.86 8.57
CA LYS A 22 -8.79 -13.17 7.91
C LYS A 22 -8.80 -13.06 6.38
N GLY A 23 -9.54 -12.10 5.84
CA GLY A 23 -9.56 -11.83 4.39
C GLY A 23 -8.24 -11.24 3.90
N ILE A 24 -7.71 -10.27 4.63
CA ILE A 24 -6.45 -9.59 4.32
C ILE A 24 -5.26 -10.56 4.43
N ALA A 25 -5.19 -11.36 5.50
CA ALA A 25 -4.12 -12.31 5.74
C ALA A 25 -3.98 -13.42 4.66
N ARG A 26 -5.02 -13.63 3.84
CA ARG A 26 -4.94 -14.54 2.67
C ARG A 26 -4.28 -13.89 1.47
N GLY A 27 -4.20 -12.56 1.47
CA GLY A 27 -3.58 -11.79 0.40
C GLY A 27 -2.06 -11.83 0.50
N ARG A 28 -1.38 -11.81 -0.66
CA ARG A 28 0.06 -11.62 -0.70
C ARG A 28 0.40 -10.21 -0.25
N SER A 29 1.48 -10.11 0.51
CA SER A 29 1.91 -8.87 1.14
C SER A 29 2.40 -7.83 0.14
N VAL A 30 2.37 -6.59 0.57
CA VAL A 30 3.01 -5.44 -0.07
C VAL A 30 3.96 -4.81 0.93
N ILE A 31 5.13 -4.41 0.45
CA ILE A 31 6.08 -3.60 1.20
C ILE A 31 6.14 -2.22 0.56
N GLY A 32 6.03 -1.17 1.38
CA GLY A 32 6.39 0.19 1.04
C GLY A 32 7.67 0.57 1.78
N LEU A 33 8.65 1.16 1.12
CA LEU A 33 9.87 1.61 1.77
C LEU A 33 10.48 2.85 1.11
N GLU A 34 11.20 3.62 1.93
CA GLU A 34 11.97 4.76 1.49
C GLU A 34 13.33 4.32 0.95
N TYR A 35 13.74 4.90 -0.19
CA TYR A 35 15.10 4.81 -0.71
C TYR A 35 15.63 6.22 -0.99
N ALA A 36 16.90 6.36 -1.36
CA ALA A 36 17.56 7.67 -1.52
C ALA A 36 16.77 8.65 -2.40
N ASP A 37 16.18 8.15 -3.49
CA ASP A 37 15.52 8.98 -4.48
C ASP A 37 13.99 8.96 -4.39
N GLY A 38 13.40 8.34 -3.35
CA GLY A 38 11.95 8.36 -3.20
C GLY A 38 11.32 7.20 -2.43
N LEU A 39 10.23 6.66 -2.96
CA LEU A 39 9.48 5.53 -2.39
C LEU A 39 9.45 4.36 -3.36
N LEU A 40 9.67 3.16 -2.83
CA LEU A 40 9.41 1.89 -3.51
C LEU A 40 8.18 1.23 -2.90
N PHE A 41 7.26 0.78 -3.75
CA PHE A 41 6.23 -0.19 -3.41
C PHE A 41 6.51 -1.48 -4.17
N ILE A 42 6.54 -2.60 -3.47
CA ILE A 42 6.88 -3.90 -4.04
C ILE A 42 6.00 -4.99 -3.43
N ALA A 43 5.57 -5.92 -4.26
CA ALA A 43 4.71 -7.03 -3.87
C ALA A 43 5.04 -8.29 -4.68
N GLU A 44 4.78 -9.44 -4.12
CA GLU A 44 4.65 -10.63 -4.94
C GLU A 44 3.28 -10.61 -5.63
N ASN A 45 3.28 -10.60 -6.96
CA ASN A 45 2.08 -10.62 -7.77
C ASN A 45 2.33 -11.35 -9.11
N PRO A 46 1.95 -12.63 -9.22
CA PRO A 46 2.09 -13.39 -10.46
C PRO A 46 1.04 -13.03 -11.51
N SER A 47 0.10 -12.13 -11.20
CA SER A 47 -0.95 -11.73 -12.14
C SER A 47 -0.44 -10.66 -13.11
N ALA A 48 -0.57 -10.90 -14.39
CA ALA A 48 -0.23 -9.93 -15.43
C ALA A 48 -1.32 -8.84 -15.62
N SER A 49 -2.53 -9.02 -15.08
CA SER A 49 -3.66 -8.13 -15.33
C SER A 49 -4.20 -7.43 -14.09
N LEU A 50 -3.99 -7.98 -12.91
CA LEU A 50 -4.49 -7.42 -11.66
C LEU A 50 -3.32 -6.78 -10.90
N HIS A 51 -3.31 -5.47 -10.85
CA HIS A 51 -2.24 -4.71 -10.22
C HIS A 51 -2.60 -4.32 -8.79
N LYS A 52 -1.66 -4.52 -7.86
CA LYS A 52 -1.75 -4.08 -6.47
C LYS A 52 -1.21 -2.65 -6.28
N ILE A 53 -0.25 -2.25 -7.12
CA ILE A 53 0.48 -0.99 -7.02
C ILE A 53 0.10 -0.10 -8.20
N SER A 54 -0.24 1.15 -7.94
CA SER A 54 -0.72 2.07 -8.97
C SER A 54 -0.40 3.53 -8.64
N GLU A 55 -0.35 4.34 -9.68
CA GLU A 55 -0.38 5.79 -9.55
C GLU A 55 -1.79 6.25 -9.17
N ILE A 56 -1.88 7.26 -8.30
CA ILE A 56 -3.11 8.02 -8.05
C ILE A 56 -3.01 9.39 -8.71
N TYR A 57 -1.89 10.07 -8.51
CA TYR A 57 -1.68 11.42 -9.06
C TYR A 57 -0.18 11.67 -9.26
N ASP A 58 0.20 12.85 -9.78
CA ASP A 58 1.57 13.21 -10.17
C ASP A 58 2.67 12.67 -9.25
N ARG A 59 2.49 12.78 -7.94
CA ARG A 59 3.48 12.45 -6.90
C ARG A 59 2.96 11.47 -5.87
N ILE A 60 1.81 10.85 -6.16
CA ILE A 60 1.10 9.99 -5.20
C ILE A 60 0.89 8.62 -5.80
N ALA A 61 1.32 7.61 -5.07
CA ALA A 61 1.08 6.20 -5.38
C ALA A 61 0.16 5.55 -4.36
N PHE A 62 -0.43 4.44 -4.77
CA PHE A 62 -1.34 3.61 -4.02
C PHE A 62 -0.86 2.17 -4.09
N ALA A 63 -0.94 1.46 -2.96
CA ALA A 63 -0.82 0.01 -2.96
C ALA A 63 -1.92 -0.58 -2.10
N GLY A 64 -2.49 -1.72 -2.54
CA GLY A 64 -3.59 -2.37 -1.84
C GLY A 64 -3.34 -3.86 -1.60
N VAL A 65 -3.79 -4.36 -0.47
CA VAL A 65 -3.83 -5.78 -0.11
C VAL A 65 -5.24 -6.21 0.26
N GLY A 66 -5.50 -7.51 0.17
CA GLY A 66 -6.81 -8.07 0.44
C GLY A 66 -7.64 -8.27 -0.83
N LYS A 67 -8.93 -8.00 -0.76
CA LYS A 67 -9.85 -8.28 -1.85
C LYS A 67 -9.74 -7.26 -2.97
N TYR A 68 -9.32 -7.72 -4.17
CA TYR A 68 -9.02 -6.88 -5.32
C TYR A 68 -10.13 -5.89 -5.67
N SER A 69 -11.38 -6.35 -5.80
CA SER A 69 -12.49 -5.47 -6.19
C SER A 69 -12.72 -4.32 -5.20
N GLU A 70 -12.44 -4.55 -3.92
CA GLU A 70 -12.67 -3.57 -2.86
C GLU A 70 -11.56 -2.50 -2.84
N PHE A 71 -10.29 -2.89 -2.97
CA PHE A 71 -9.23 -1.88 -3.05
C PHE A 71 -9.19 -1.19 -4.43
N GLU A 72 -9.63 -1.84 -5.50
CA GLU A 72 -9.76 -1.19 -6.81
C GLU A 72 -10.83 -0.10 -6.81
N ASP A 73 -11.96 -0.32 -6.14
CA ASP A 73 -12.98 0.72 -5.93
C ASP A 73 -12.40 1.92 -5.17
N LEU A 74 -11.59 1.68 -4.13
CA LEU A 74 -10.91 2.74 -3.39
C LEU A 74 -9.89 3.47 -4.27
N ARG A 75 -9.09 2.75 -5.05
CA ARG A 75 -8.12 3.34 -5.98
C ARG A 75 -8.80 4.30 -6.97
N ILE A 76 -9.89 3.86 -7.58
CA ILE A 76 -10.67 4.68 -8.53
C ILE A 76 -11.27 5.90 -7.84
N ALA A 77 -11.79 5.74 -6.62
CA ALA A 77 -12.32 6.85 -5.83
C ALA A 77 -11.23 7.89 -5.52
N GLY A 78 -10.03 7.43 -5.16
CA GLY A 78 -8.87 8.30 -4.92
C GLY A 78 -8.42 9.09 -6.14
N ILE A 79 -8.34 8.45 -7.32
CA ILE A 79 -8.02 9.13 -8.58
C ILE A 79 -9.04 10.23 -8.85
N ARG A 80 -10.33 9.95 -8.74
CA ARG A 80 -11.40 10.95 -8.95
C ARG A 80 -11.31 12.12 -7.99
N LEU A 81 -11.02 11.86 -6.72
CA LEU A 81 -10.85 12.89 -5.70
C LEU A 81 -9.63 13.76 -6.01
N ALA A 82 -8.50 13.13 -6.37
CA ALA A 82 -7.27 13.83 -6.73
C ALA A 82 -7.46 14.71 -7.97
N ASP A 83 -8.11 14.20 -9.02
CA ASP A 83 -8.43 14.95 -10.23
C ASP A 83 -9.34 16.15 -9.93
N LEU A 84 -10.39 15.96 -9.13
CA LEU A 84 -11.31 17.03 -8.75
C LEU A 84 -10.59 18.13 -7.96
N ARG A 85 -9.73 17.76 -7.00
CA ARG A 85 -8.94 18.73 -6.22
C ARG A 85 -7.93 19.46 -7.10
N GLY A 86 -7.19 18.75 -7.93
CA GLY A 86 -6.21 19.33 -8.83
C GLY A 86 -6.82 20.29 -9.86
N PHE A 87 -8.07 20.03 -10.29
CA PHE A 87 -8.83 20.93 -11.15
C PHE A 87 -9.35 22.15 -10.39
N SER A 88 -9.83 21.96 -9.16
CA SER A 88 -10.50 23.03 -8.40
C SER A 88 -9.52 24.01 -7.75
N TYR A 89 -8.33 23.56 -7.38
CA TYR A 89 -7.33 24.36 -6.65
C TYR A 89 -6.03 24.48 -7.43
N GLY A 90 -5.27 23.41 -7.51
CA GLY A 90 -3.98 23.29 -8.20
C GLY A 90 -3.45 21.87 -8.09
N ARG A 91 -2.63 21.45 -9.07
CA ARG A 91 -2.08 20.08 -9.06
C ARG A 91 -1.13 19.84 -7.88
N GLU A 92 -0.43 20.89 -7.45
CA GLU A 92 0.49 20.87 -6.29
C GLU A 92 -0.23 20.80 -4.94
N ASP A 93 -1.52 21.17 -4.91
CA ASP A 93 -2.35 21.15 -3.69
C ASP A 93 -2.94 19.75 -3.40
N VAL A 94 -2.77 18.81 -4.33
CA VAL A 94 -3.19 17.42 -4.10
C VAL A 94 -2.13 16.72 -3.26
N LYS A 95 -2.50 16.34 -2.02
CA LYS A 95 -1.60 15.71 -1.05
C LYS A 95 -2.09 14.31 -0.64
N ALA A 96 -1.14 13.40 -0.41
CA ALA A 96 -1.44 12.04 0.06
C ALA A 96 -2.20 12.04 1.38
N ARG A 97 -1.90 12.98 2.28
CA ARG A 97 -2.61 13.14 3.55
C ARG A 97 -4.11 13.35 3.39
N ASP A 98 -4.50 14.14 2.38
CA ASP A 98 -5.93 14.41 2.15
C ASP A 98 -6.65 13.19 1.58
N LEU A 99 -5.95 12.42 0.75
CA LEU A 99 -6.45 11.14 0.25
C LEU A 99 -6.56 10.10 1.38
N ALA A 100 -5.54 10.02 2.25
CA ALA A 100 -5.57 9.14 3.42
C ALA A 100 -6.75 9.46 4.33
N ASN A 101 -7.03 10.73 4.60
CA ASN A 101 -8.20 11.16 5.36
C ASN A 101 -9.53 10.76 4.69
N ALA A 102 -9.63 10.91 3.37
CA ALA A 102 -10.83 10.53 2.63
C ALA A 102 -11.05 8.99 2.66
N TYR A 103 -9.99 8.20 2.49
CA TYR A 103 -10.04 6.75 2.62
C TYR A 103 -10.41 6.31 4.02
N SER A 104 -9.84 6.94 5.05
CA SER A 104 -10.18 6.71 6.46
C SER A 104 -11.67 6.89 6.70
N GLN A 105 -12.24 7.99 6.25
CA GLN A 105 -13.68 8.26 6.39
C GLN A 105 -14.55 7.24 5.65
N ALA A 106 -14.17 6.88 4.43
CA ALA A 106 -14.90 5.90 3.63
C ALA A 106 -14.87 4.51 4.28
N LEU A 107 -13.68 4.03 4.68
CA LEU A 107 -13.51 2.72 5.32
C LEU A 107 -14.19 2.66 6.69
N SER A 108 -14.08 3.71 7.51
CA SER A 108 -14.79 3.80 8.80
C SER A 108 -16.31 3.74 8.61
N THR A 109 -16.83 4.41 7.59
CA THR A 109 -18.27 4.36 7.27
C THR A 109 -18.68 2.95 6.83
N ILE A 110 -17.90 2.31 5.95
CA ILE A 110 -18.14 0.95 5.50
C ILE A 110 -18.07 -0.03 6.68
N PHE A 111 -17.04 0.10 7.52
CA PHE A 111 -16.83 -0.76 8.69
C PHE A 111 -17.98 -0.67 9.70
N THR A 112 -18.52 0.51 9.91
CA THR A 112 -19.57 0.71 10.94
C THR A 112 -20.99 0.51 10.42
N GLN A 113 -21.26 0.85 9.14
CA GLN A 113 -22.64 0.96 8.63
C GLN A 113 -23.03 -0.14 7.64
N GLN A 114 -22.08 -0.77 6.94
CA GLN A 114 -22.41 -1.83 5.97
C GLN A 114 -22.48 -3.20 6.67
N MET A 115 -23.24 -4.13 6.08
CA MET A 115 -23.36 -5.50 6.61
C MET A 115 -22.01 -6.23 6.62
N LYS A 116 -21.18 -6.02 5.61
CA LYS A 116 -19.86 -6.63 5.45
C LYS A 116 -18.78 -5.55 5.47
N PRO A 117 -17.75 -5.64 6.34
CA PRO A 117 -16.59 -4.78 6.24
C PRO A 117 -15.78 -5.08 4.97
N TYR A 118 -15.01 -4.12 4.50
CA TYR A 118 -14.01 -4.38 3.47
C TYR A 118 -12.85 -5.21 4.03
N GLU A 119 -12.37 -6.12 3.22
CA GLU A 119 -11.20 -6.98 3.50
C GLU A 119 -9.98 -6.38 2.82
N VAL A 120 -9.60 -5.17 3.22
CA VAL A 120 -8.52 -4.40 2.57
C VAL A 120 -7.68 -3.65 3.58
N GLU A 121 -6.42 -3.49 3.25
CA GLU A 121 -5.51 -2.47 3.78
C GLU A 121 -4.85 -1.78 2.61
N ILE A 122 -4.60 -0.49 2.76
CA ILE A 122 -4.02 0.32 1.68
C ILE A 122 -2.86 1.17 2.18
N LEU A 123 -1.91 1.37 1.30
CA LEU A 123 -0.82 2.31 1.47
C LEU A 123 -0.99 3.46 0.47
N VAL A 124 -0.80 4.67 0.95
CA VAL A 124 -0.75 5.87 0.11
C VAL A 124 0.59 6.56 0.35
N GLY A 125 1.39 6.66 -0.69
CA GLY A 125 2.71 7.30 -0.60
C GLY A 125 2.79 8.57 -1.42
N GLU A 126 3.55 9.53 -0.95
CA GLU A 126 3.85 10.78 -1.65
C GLU A 126 5.35 11.07 -1.58
N VAL A 127 5.88 11.64 -2.68
CA VAL A 127 7.20 12.26 -2.68
C VAL A 127 7.09 13.74 -3.01
N ASP A 128 7.78 14.56 -2.25
CA ASP A 128 7.95 15.99 -2.56
C ASP A 128 9.32 16.24 -3.22
N GLY A 129 9.59 17.50 -3.57
CA GLY A 129 10.80 17.86 -4.31
C GLY A 129 12.10 17.74 -3.53
N ASP A 130 12.05 17.64 -2.20
CA ASP A 130 13.20 17.47 -1.31
C ASP A 130 13.13 16.16 -0.52
N ALA A 131 14.25 15.78 0.11
CA ALA A 131 14.37 14.52 0.84
C ALA A 131 13.48 14.46 2.09
N SER A 132 13.02 15.60 2.60
CA SER A 132 12.15 15.68 3.78
C SER A 132 10.65 15.51 3.45
N GLY A 133 10.32 15.50 2.16
CA GLY A 133 8.93 15.46 1.67
C GLY A 133 8.41 14.07 1.33
N THR A 134 8.93 13.01 1.92
CA THR A 134 8.41 11.65 1.75
C THR A 134 7.38 11.35 2.82
N ALA A 135 6.23 10.79 2.44
CA ALA A 135 5.20 10.37 3.36
C ALA A 135 4.61 9.01 2.93
N ILE A 136 4.35 8.13 3.87
CA ILE A 136 3.62 6.86 3.67
C ILE A 136 2.51 6.81 4.71
N TYR A 137 1.28 6.70 4.26
CA TYR A 137 0.10 6.50 5.12
C TYR A 137 -0.37 5.06 4.95
N HIS A 138 -0.51 4.35 6.08
CA HIS A 138 -1.14 3.05 6.16
C HIS A 138 -2.58 3.23 6.66
N ILE A 139 -3.55 2.78 5.90
CA ILE A 139 -4.96 2.88 6.21
C ILE A 139 -5.55 1.48 6.33
N LEU A 140 -6.12 1.18 7.49
CA LEU A 140 -6.71 -0.12 7.80
C LEU A 140 -8.19 -0.18 7.41
N PHE A 141 -8.72 -1.39 7.37
CA PHE A 141 -10.12 -1.69 7.02
C PHE A 141 -11.17 -0.99 7.89
N ASP A 142 -10.83 -0.58 9.12
CA ASP A 142 -11.71 0.14 10.04
C ASP A 142 -11.62 1.67 9.90
N GLY A 143 -10.74 2.15 9.02
CA GLY A 143 -10.46 3.56 8.81
C GLY A 143 -9.35 4.15 9.68
N SER A 144 -8.69 3.36 10.52
CA SER A 144 -7.50 3.79 11.26
C SER A 144 -6.38 4.16 10.29
N VAL A 145 -5.64 5.23 10.59
CA VAL A 145 -4.53 5.72 9.76
C VAL A 145 -3.28 5.82 10.61
N THR A 146 -2.18 5.29 10.09
CA THR A 146 -0.84 5.43 10.65
C THR A 146 0.07 6.14 9.66
N ASP A 147 0.88 7.05 10.16
CA ASP A 147 1.96 7.71 9.40
C ASP A 147 3.24 6.88 9.58
N GLU A 148 3.72 6.28 8.50
CA GLU A 148 4.84 5.33 8.52
C GLU A 148 6.13 5.99 8.05
N HIS A 149 7.24 5.62 8.68
CA HIS A 149 8.56 6.16 8.38
C HIS A 149 9.55 5.06 8.03
N GLY A 150 10.30 5.28 6.97
CA GLY A 150 11.31 4.34 6.49
C GLY A 150 10.71 3.18 5.73
N PHE A 151 9.87 2.38 6.36
CA PHE A 151 9.23 1.22 5.72
C PHE A 151 7.92 0.82 6.39
N VAL A 152 7.12 0.07 5.65
CA VAL A 152 5.88 -0.58 6.12
C VAL A 152 5.66 -1.88 5.35
N ALA A 153 5.18 -2.91 6.02
CA ALA A 153 4.69 -4.13 5.39
C ALA A 153 3.21 -4.31 5.74
N VAL A 154 2.40 -4.76 4.78
CA VAL A 154 0.95 -4.98 4.96
C VAL A 154 0.52 -6.29 4.31
N GLY A 155 -0.51 -6.92 4.85
CA GLY A 155 -1.06 -8.17 4.32
C GLY A 155 -0.65 -9.41 5.10
N GLY A 156 -0.50 -10.54 4.40
CA GLY A 156 -0.07 -11.80 5.05
C GLY A 156 1.35 -11.68 5.61
N HIS A 157 1.63 -12.30 6.76
CA HIS A 157 2.95 -12.32 7.40
C HIS A 157 3.50 -10.92 7.81
N GLU A 158 2.64 -9.93 8.02
CA GLU A 158 3.02 -8.55 8.30
C GLU A 158 4.04 -8.44 9.45
N GLU A 159 3.82 -9.17 10.56
CA GLU A 159 4.72 -9.14 11.73
C GLU A 159 6.12 -9.66 11.38
N ASP A 160 6.22 -10.77 10.65
CA ASP A 160 7.49 -11.38 10.24
C ASP A 160 8.25 -10.47 9.27
N LEU A 161 7.54 -9.91 8.29
CA LEU A 161 8.11 -8.98 7.31
C LEU A 161 8.60 -7.68 7.98
N THR A 162 7.79 -7.12 8.87
CA THR A 162 8.13 -5.91 9.64
C THR A 162 9.35 -6.15 10.54
N GLY A 163 9.43 -7.32 11.19
CA GLY A 163 10.59 -7.73 11.97
C GLY A 163 11.85 -7.81 11.11
N SER A 164 11.78 -8.51 9.98
CA SER A 164 12.89 -8.63 9.02
C SER A 164 13.35 -7.28 8.46
N LEU A 165 12.41 -6.38 8.12
CA LEU A 165 12.75 -5.04 7.64
C LEU A 165 13.41 -4.19 8.72
N ARG A 166 12.92 -4.25 9.96
CA ARG A 166 13.49 -3.51 11.09
C ARG A 166 14.96 -3.83 11.33
N ASP A 167 15.33 -5.11 11.16
CA ASP A 167 16.70 -5.56 11.38
C ASP A 167 17.64 -5.19 10.22
N ARG A 168 17.10 -4.95 9.03
CA ARG A 168 17.90 -4.75 7.82
C ARG A 168 17.88 -3.32 7.30
N PHE A 169 16.76 -2.60 7.47
CA PHE A 169 16.55 -1.30 6.84
C PHE A 169 17.59 -0.28 7.28
N GLN A 170 18.14 0.44 6.31
CA GLN A 170 19.02 1.59 6.51
C GLN A 170 18.57 2.72 5.59
N SER A 171 18.49 3.91 6.15
CA SER A 171 18.17 5.11 5.37
C SER A 171 19.22 5.37 4.30
N GLY A 172 18.77 5.80 3.11
CA GLY A 172 19.65 6.17 2.02
C GLY A 172 20.07 5.02 1.10
N TRP A 173 19.41 3.85 1.19
CA TRP A 173 19.60 2.79 0.19
C TRP A 173 19.38 3.30 -1.24
N ASP A 174 20.16 2.81 -2.18
CA ASP A 174 19.83 2.95 -3.57
C ASP A 174 18.65 2.02 -3.98
N LEU A 175 18.14 2.18 -5.18
CA LEU A 175 17.02 1.40 -5.65
C LEU A 175 17.33 -0.09 -5.73
N ALA A 176 18.55 -0.47 -6.11
CA ALA A 176 18.94 -1.87 -6.23
C ALA A 176 18.92 -2.57 -4.86
N THR A 177 19.57 -1.99 -3.86
CA THR A 177 19.57 -2.48 -2.47
C THR A 177 18.13 -2.57 -1.92
N ALA A 178 17.31 -1.56 -2.20
CA ALA A 178 15.93 -1.52 -1.74
C ALA A 178 15.09 -2.67 -2.36
N VAL A 179 15.20 -2.91 -3.67
CA VAL A 179 14.49 -3.99 -4.38
C VAL A 179 14.96 -5.36 -3.93
N GLN A 180 16.29 -5.58 -3.84
CA GLN A 180 16.87 -6.85 -3.39
C GLN A 180 16.40 -7.21 -1.99
N THR A 181 16.58 -6.28 -1.04
CA THR A 181 16.21 -6.52 0.36
C THR A 181 14.70 -6.77 0.50
N ALA A 182 13.87 -5.97 -0.18
CA ALA A 182 12.43 -6.15 -0.12
C ALA A 182 11.98 -7.48 -0.74
N ALA A 183 12.58 -7.90 -1.86
CA ALA A 183 12.27 -9.20 -2.48
C ALA A 183 12.68 -10.39 -1.58
N GLU A 184 13.86 -10.32 -0.95
CA GLU A 184 14.31 -11.32 0.03
C GLU A 184 13.35 -11.39 1.23
N VAL A 185 12.95 -10.23 1.76
CA VAL A 185 12.03 -10.16 2.90
C VAL A 185 10.67 -10.73 2.52
N LEU A 186 10.11 -10.42 1.35
CA LEU A 186 8.86 -10.99 0.87
C LEU A 186 8.89 -12.52 0.75
N GLY A 187 10.04 -13.09 0.37
CA GLY A 187 10.22 -14.54 0.26
C GLY A 187 10.56 -15.26 1.58
N SER A 188 10.98 -14.51 2.61
CA SER A 188 11.54 -15.08 3.84
C SER A 188 10.55 -15.93 4.67
N PRO A 189 9.24 -15.61 4.78
CA PRO A 189 8.32 -16.43 5.56
C PRO A 189 8.19 -17.86 5.03
N ASP A 190 8.31 -18.05 3.73
CA ASP A 190 8.22 -19.35 3.06
C ASP A 190 9.61 -19.98 2.77
N GLY A 191 10.70 -19.27 3.09
CA GLY A 191 12.07 -19.69 2.82
C GLY A 191 12.38 -19.83 1.33
N ARG A 192 11.77 -19.02 0.48
CA ARG A 192 11.88 -19.09 -1.00
C ARG A 192 12.40 -17.79 -1.59
N THR A 193 13.01 -17.89 -2.76
CA THR A 193 13.36 -16.74 -3.60
C THR A 193 12.19 -16.42 -4.52
N ILE A 194 11.84 -15.15 -4.65
CA ILE A 194 10.80 -14.71 -5.58
C ILE A 194 11.46 -14.32 -6.92
N GLU A 195 10.98 -14.92 -7.99
CA GLU A 195 11.47 -14.62 -9.34
C GLU A 195 10.97 -13.25 -9.81
N ALA A 196 11.77 -12.56 -10.63
CA ALA A 196 11.47 -11.23 -11.16
C ALA A 196 10.09 -11.15 -11.83
N GLY A 197 9.70 -12.17 -12.61
CA GLY A 197 8.40 -12.25 -13.27
C GLY A 197 7.20 -12.41 -12.32
N SER A 198 7.44 -12.68 -11.03
CA SER A 198 6.42 -12.73 -9.99
C SER A 198 6.40 -11.49 -9.09
N ILE A 199 7.26 -10.51 -9.37
CA ILE A 199 7.35 -9.26 -8.61
C ILE A 199 6.59 -8.15 -9.36
N GLU A 200 5.70 -7.48 -8.67
CA GLU A 200 5.16 -6.20 -9.06
C GLU A 200 5.82 -5.10 -8.24
N ALA A 201 6.46 -4.14 -8.91
CA ALA A 201 7.09 -3.01 -8.23
C ALA A 201 6.79 -1.69 -8.95
N GLY A 202 6.66 -0.64 -8.16
CA GLY A 202 6.50 0.73 -8.63
C GLY A 202 7.22 1.70 -7.73
N VAL A 203 7.78 2.74 -8.29
CA VAL A 203 8.49 3.78 -7.54
C VAL A 203 7.89 5.16 -7.77
N LEU A 204 7.94 5.96 -6.73
CA LEU A 204 7.84 7.42 -6.82
C LEU A 204 9.27 7.97 -6.75
N ASP A 205 9.78 8.40 -7.89
CA ASP A 205 11.16 8.87 -8.04
C ASP A 205 11.18 10.40 -8.12
N ARG A 206 11.72 11.05 -7.08
CA ARG A 206 11.79 12.51 -6.98
C ARG A 206 12.77 13.13 -7.98
N THR A 207 13.75 12.36 -8.45
CA THR A 207 14.79 12.85 -9.38
C THR A 207 14.25 13.05 -10.79
N ARG A 208 13.11 12.46 -11.14
CA ARG A 208 12.48 12.65 -12.44
C ARG A 208 12.14 14.12 -12.65
N THR A 209 12.50 14.65 -13.78
CA THR A 209 12.21 16.05 -14.16
C THR A 209 10.73 16.30 -14.48
N GLN A 210 10.00 15.24 -14.81
CA GLN A 210 8.57 15.28 -15.10
C GLN A 210 7.76 15.46 -13.81
N ARG A 211 6.55 16.03 -13.89
CA ARG A 211 5.61 16.13 -12.77
C ARG A 211 5.21 14.75 -12.26
N ARG A 212 4.98 13.82 -13.19
CA ARG A 212 4.67 12.43 -12.89
C ARG A 212 5.91 11.73 -12.34
N LYS A 213 5.91 11.49 -11.02
CA LYS A 213 7.00 10.83 -10.31
C LYS A 213 6.88 9.31 -10.31
N PHE A 214 5.67 8.80 -10.49
CA PHE A 214 5.42 7.36 -10.54
C PHE A 214 5.99 6.74 -11.82
N ARG A 215 6.64 5.58 -11.65
CA ARG A 215 6.94 4.64 -12.72
C ARG A 215 6.83 3.21 -12.22
N ARG A 216 6.34 2.33 -13.05
CA ARG A 216 6.37 0.88 -12.82
C ARG A 216 7.74 0.36 -13.22
N LEU A 217 8.28 -0.57 -12.43
CA LEU A 217 9.47 -1.33 -12.82
C LEU A 217 9.01 -2.51 -13.67
N GLU A 218 9.60 -2.65 -14.84
CA GLU A 218 9.32 -3.76 -15.74
C GLU A 218 10.16 -4.99 -15.37
N GLU A 219 9.69 -6.19 -15.70
CA GLU A 219 10.37 -7.45 -15.37
C GLU A 219 11.88 -7.48 -15.70
N PRO A 220 12.35 -7.03 -16.90
CA PRO A 220 13.78 -7.01 -17.19
C PRO A 220 14.58 -6.08 -16.26
N GLU A 221 14.00 -4.95 -15.87
CA GLU A 221 14.63 -4.02 -14.92
C GLU A 221 14.70 -4.63 -13.52
N ILE A 222 13.61 -5.27 -13.08
CA ILE A 222 13.57 -5.98 -11.78
C ILE A 222 14.62 -7.07 -11.75
N ALA A 223 14.73 -7.90 -12.81
CA ALA A 223 15.75 -8.94 -12.92
C ALA A 223 17.16 -8.37 -12.78
N GLN A 224 17.45 -7.28 -13.48
CA GLN A 224 18.75 -6.60 -13.41
C GLN A 224 19.04 -6.05 -12.01
N LEU A 225 18.03 -5.48 -11.34
CA LEU A 225 18.16 -4.96 -9.97
C LEU A 225 18.40 -6.07 -8.95
N LEU A 226 17.87 -7.28 -9.18
CA LEU A 226 18.06 -8.44 -8.29
C LEU A 226 19.44 -9.09 -8.45
N GLU A 227 20.10 -8.95 -9.61
CA GLU A 227 21.41 -9.55 -9.91
C GLU A 227 22.59 -8.67 -9.46
N GLY A 228 22.40 -7.36 -9.33
CA GLY A 228 23.44 -6.36 -9.07
C GLY A 228 23.72 -6.11 -7.63
#